data_db936e1bb8961098dbccc9cdacdbd207
#
_entry.id   db936e1bb8961098dbccc9cdacdbd207
#
_cell.length_a   1.000
_cell.length_b   1.000
_cell.length_c   1.000
_cell.angle_alpha   90.00
_cell.angle_beta   90.00
_cell.angle_gamma   90.00
#
_symmetry.space_group_name_H-M   'P 1'
#
loop_
_entity.id
_entity.type
_entity.pdbx_description
1 polymer ?
#
loop_
_entity_poly.entity_id
_entity_poly.type
_entity_poly.pdbx_seq_one_letter_code
_entity_poly.pdbx_strand_id
1 'polypeptide(L)'
;TDMADDVLLLMDTLGIRRAHVAGVSLGGMIAQCVALKAQHRTLSLTCLSTASGNPRTGLGKMKALKAILTPPDAQTDSREHLKKTMQAVGTPGETYDDDFVTAVLKAAAQQKNPQAGVRRQVMALLAEGNRTAKLRQLFVPTLVIHGESDPLLPVAAGKEIAAAVRGSTFVGIPGMGHDIPKVHWKKIADAVARHCYDAARETRL
;
A
#
# COMPACT_ATOMS: atom_id res chain seq x y z
N THR A 1 -3.69 5.82 -12.94
CA THR A 1 -5.13 6.03 -13.20
C THR A 1 -5.80 4.76 -13.66
N ASP A 2 -5.29 4.04 -14.64
CA ASP A 2 -5.91 2.85 -15.24
C ASP A 2 -6.25 1.77 -14.20
N MET A 3 -5.31 1.48 -13.28
CA MET A 3 -5.56 0.52 -12.18
C MET A 3 -6.69 0.97 -11.23
N ALA A 4 -6.90 2.28 -11.06
CA ALA A 4 -8.03 2.78 -10.29
C ALA A 4 -9.35 2.62 -11.07
N ASP A 5 -9.31 2.77 -12.39
CA ASP A 5 -10.46 2.52 -13.26
C ASP A 5 -10.85 1.05 -13.26
N ASP A 6 -9.87 0.12 -13.23
CA ASP A 6 -10.13 -1.31 -13.06
C ASP A 6 -10.88 -1.61 -11.76
N VAL A 7 -10.49 -0.96 -10.64
CA VAL A 7 -11.20 -1.11 -9.36
C VAL A 7 -12.64 -0.60 -9.44
N LEU A 8 -12.85 0.56 -10.06
CA LEU A 8 -14.19 1.13 -10.23
C LEU A 8 -15.05 0.26 -11.15
N LEU A 9 -14.50 -0.26 -12.23
CA LEU A 9 -15.17 -1.19 -13.14
C LEU A 9 -15.54 -2.50 -12.42
N LEU A 10 -14.66 -3.02 -11.57
CA LEU A 10 -14.95 -4.20 -10.74
C LEU A 10 -16.11 -3.92 -9.79
N MET A 11 -16.13 -2.75 -9.13
CA MET A 11 -17.26 -2.35 -8.28
C MET A 11 -18.57 -2.29 -9.07
N ASP A 12 -18.54 -1.76 -10.30
CA ASP A 12 -19.72 -1.69 -11.17
C ASP A 12 -20.21 -3.09 -11.56
N THR A 13 -19.27 -3.97 -11.96
CA THR A 13 -19.58 -5.34 -12.36
C THR A 13 -20.20 -6.16 -11.22
N LEU A 14 -19.78 -5.89 -9.97
CA LEU A 14 -20.30 -6.55 -8.77
C LEU A 14 -21.54 -5.83 -8.16
N GLY A 15 -22.03 -4.75 -8.75
CA GLY A 15 -23.14 -3.97 -8.22
C GLY A 15 -22.83 -3.24 -6.91
N ILE A 16 -21.54 -3.03 -6.59
CA ILE A 16 -21.08 -2.35 -5.36
C ILE A 16 -21.18 -0.84 -5.59
N ARG A 17 -22.17 -0.21 -5.01
CA ARG A 17 -22.35 1.25 -5.15
C ARG A 17 -21.33 2.04 -4.34
N ARG A 18 -21.00 1.63 -3.12
CA ARG A 18 -20.07 2.30 -2.22
C ARG A 18 -19.24 1.27 -1.45
N ALA A 19 -17.96 1.56 -1.18
CA ALA A 19 -17.06 0.69 -0.44
C ALA A 19 -16.12 1.48 0.46
N HIS A 20 -15.63 0.82 1.52
CA HIS A 20 -14.39 1.22 2.18
C HIS A 20 -13.23 0.76 1.30
N VAL A 21 -12.32 1.66 0.98
CA VAL A 21 -11.18 1.39 0.09
C VAL A 21 -9.91 1.37 0.90
N ALA A 22 -9.21 0.24 0.90
CA ALA A 22 -7.95 0.08 1.62
C ALA A 22 -6.86 -0.43 0.67
N GLY A 23 -5.63 0.04 0.86
CA GLY A 23 -4.53 -0.42 0.06
C GLY A 23 -3.18 -0.32 0.76
N VAL A 24 -2.31 -1.29 0.45
CA VAL A 24 -0.94 -1.38 0.96
C VAL A 24 0.03 -0.99 -0.16
N SER A 25 1.05 -0.19 0.14
CA SER A 25 2.12 0.15 -0.81
C SER A 25 1.56 0.71 -2.13
N LEU A 26 1.83 0.09 -3.27
CA LEU A 26 1.22 0.44 -4.56
C LEU A 26 -0.32 0.40 -4.51
N GLY A 27 -0.89 -0.60 -3.81
CA GLY A 27 -2.34 -0.66 -3.59
C GLY A 27 -2.89 0.56 -2.86
N GLY A 28 -2.12 1.14 -1.94
CA GLY A 28 -2.45 2.41 -1.28
C GLY A 28 -2.41 3.60 -2.23
N MET A 29 -1.51 3.61 -3.20
CA MET A 29 -1.48 4.64 -4.24
C MET A 29 -2.69 4.52 -5.17
N ILE A 30 -3.09 3.29 -5.53
CA ILE A 30 -4.31 3.01 -6.30
C ILE A 30 -5.54 3.44 -5.50
N ALA A 31 -5.62 3.10 -4.21
CA ALA A 31 -6.72 3.49 -3.33
C ALA A 31 -6.90 5.02 -3.25
N GLN A 32 -5.81 5.78 -3.19
CA GLN A 32 -5.83 7.24 -3.29
C GLN A 32 -6.45 7.70 -4.62
N CYS A 33 -6.07 7.09 -5.74
CA CYS A 33 -6.61 7.42 -7.05
C CYS A 33 -8.12 7.08 -7.16
N VAL A 34 -8.54 5.94 -6.61
CA VAL A 34 -9.97 5.56 -6.52
C VAL A 34 -10.75 6.61 -5.73
N ALA A 35 -10.26 6.96 -4.53
CA ALA A 35 -10.91 7.97 -3.70
C ALA A 35 -10.96 9.35 -4.37
N LEU A 36 -9.90 9.78 -5.07
CA LEU A 36 -9.88 11.03 -5.81
C LEU A 36 -10.85 11.06 -6.99
N LYS A 37 -11.00 9.95 -7.71
CA LYS A 37 -11.90 9.83 -8.86
C LYS A 37 -13.38 9.70 -8.45
N ALA A 38 -13.66 9.01 -7.35
CA ALA A 38 -14.99 8.59 -6.95
C ALA A 38 -15.24 8.78 -5.44
N GLN A 39 -15.09 10.02 -4.94
CA GLN A 39 -15.29 10.33 -3.52
C GLN A 39 -16.68 9.90 -3.02
N HIS A 40 -17.72 10.11 -3.83
CA HIS A 40 -19.12 9.74 -3.52
C HIS A 40 -19.34 8.23 -3.42
N ARG A 41 -18.42 7.42 -3.95
CA ARG A 41 -18.41 5.94 -3.87
C ARG A 41 -17.48 5.39 -2.80
N THR A 42 -16.65 6.24 -2.20
CA THR A 42 -15.65 5.84 -1.18
C THR A 42 -16.17 6.19 0.21
N LEU A 43 -16.53 5.18 0.99
CA LEU A 43 -17.00 5.35 2.37
C LEU A 43 -15.88 5.79 3.31
N SER A 44 -14.70 5.20 3.15
CA SER A 44 -13.46 5.62 3.79
C SER A 44 -12.25 5.16 2.99
N LEU A 45 -11.13 5.81 3.19
CA LEU A 45 -9.83 5.48 2.60
C LEU A 45 -8.87 5.02 3.70
N THR A 46 -8.23 3.86 3.51
CA THR A 46 -7.10 3.42 4.35
C THR A 46 -5.84 3.29 3.52
N CYS A 47 -4.82 4.05 3.88
CA CYS A 47 -3.49 4.06 3.27
C CYS A 47 -2.50 3.35 4.19
N LEU A 48 -1.99 2.17 3.82
CA LEU A 48 -1.04 1.40 4.62
C LEU A 48 0.32 1.33 3.93
N SER A 49 1.39 1.78 4.61
CA SER A 49 2.79 1.77 4.11
C SER A 49 2.88 2.23 2.66
N THR A 50 2.40 3.44 2.37
CA THR A 50 2.28 3.98 1.00
C THR A 50 2.72 5.44 0.93
N ALA A 51 2.77 6.00 -0.28
CA ALA A 51 3.20 7.36 -0.56
C ALA A 51 2.21 8.11 -1.47
N SER A 52 2.30 9.44 -1.44
CA SER A 52 1.55 10.34 -2.34
C SER A 52 2.13 10.42 -3.76
N GLY A 53 3.30 9.83 -3.98
CA GLY A 53 4.10 10.01 -5.20
C GLY A 53 5.03 11.23 -5.16
N ASN A 54 5.14 11.92 -4.02
CA ASN A 54 6.12 12.98 -3.85
C ASN A 54 7.54 12.38 -3.72
N PRO A 55 8.48 12.69 -4.64
CA PRO A 55 9.81 12.10 -4.58
C PRO A 55 10.64 12.55 -3.37
N ARG A 56 10.29 13.66 -2.73
CA ARG A 56 11.02 14.16 -1.54
C ARG A 56 10.76 13.34 -0.29
N THR A 57 9.59 12.72 -0.18
CA THR A 57 9.17 11.93 0.99
C THR A 57 9.01 10.44 0.68
N GLY A 58 8.77 10.09 -0.59
CA GLY A 58 8.45 8.74 -1.02
C GLY A 58 9.65 7.90 -1.47
N LEU A 59 10.88 8.42 -1.42
CA LEU A 59 12.09 7.67 -1.78
C LEU A 59 12.78 7.15 -0.52
N GLY A 60 12.78 5.84 -0.36
CA GLY A 60 13.47 5.14 0.72
C GLY A 60 14.94 4.82 0.42
N LYS A 61 15.47 3.85 1.15
CA LYS A 61 16.87 3.42 0.99
C LYS A 61 17.08 2.77 -0.38
N MET A 62 18.13 3.17 -1.10
CA MET A 62 18.48 2.59 -2.41
C MET A 62 18.61 1.06 -2.39
N LYS A 63 19.09 0.48 -1.27
CA LYS A 63 19.19 -0.98 -1.10
C LYS A 63 17.81 -1.64 -1.16
N ALA A 64 16.81 -1.06 -0.49
CA ALA A 64 15.44 -1.58 -0.49
C ALA A 64 14.78 -1.46 -1.87
N LEU A 65 14.93 -0.31 -2.52
CA LEU A 65 14.43 -0.08 -3.88
C LEU A 65 15.06 -1.06 -4.87
N LYS A 66 16.38 -1.24 -4.82
CA LYS A 66 17.09 -2.18 -5.68
C LYS A 66 16.63 -3.61 -5.45
N ALA A 67 16.40 -4.03 -4.19
CA ALA A 67 15.92 -5.38 -3.88
C ALA A 67 14.55 -5.69 -4.51
N ILE A 68 13.63 -4.73 -4.54
CA ILE A 68 12.31 -4.87 -5.17
C ILE A 68 12.39 -4.88 -6.71
N LEU A 69 13.27 -4.07 -7.29
CA LEU A 69 13.35 -3.88 -8.75
C LEU A 69 14.27 -4.88 -9.44
N THR A 70 15.14 -5.59 -8.70
CA THR A 70 16.05 -6.57 -9.28
C THR A 70 15.35 -7.93 -9.35
N PRO A 71 15.08 -8.47 -10.55
CA PRO A 71 14.54 -9.82 -10.68
C PRO A 71 15.57 -10.86 -10.21
N PRO A 72 15.14 -12.06 -9.80
CA PRO A 72 16.07 -13.17 -9.58
C PRO A 72 16.81 -13.47 -10.88
N ASP A 73 18.10 -13.73 -10.80
CA ASP A 73 18.84 -14.30 -11.92
C ASP A 73 18.51 -15.79 -12.08
N ALA A 74 18.88 -16.36 -13.24
CA ALA A 74 18.55 -17.75 -13.59
C ALA A 74 19.23 -18.80 -12.67
N GLN A 75 20.19 -18.41 -11.87
CA GLN A 75 21.00 -19.28 -10.98
C GLN A 75 20.59 -19.12 -9.53
N THR A 76 19.89 -18.05 -9.17
CA THR A 76 19.46 -17.80 -7.79
C THR A 76 18.17 -18.56 -7.49
N ASP A 77 18.20 -19.34 -6.40
CA ASP A 77 16.98 -19.95 -5.88
C ASP A 77 15.93 -18.89 -5.53
N SER A 78 14.73 -19.06 -6.09
CA SER A 78 13.61 -18.12 -5.89
C SER A 78 13.26 -17.91 -4.41
N ARG A 79 13.43 -18.94 -3.57
CA ARG A 79 13.22 -18.86 -2.12
C ARG A 79 14.25 -17.97 -1.45
N GLU A 80 15.51 -18.15 -1.80
CA GLU A 80 16.61 -17.33 -1.27
C GLU A 80 16.48 -15.87 -1.72
N HIS A 81 16.16 -15.66 -2.99
CA HIS A 81 15.89 -14.31 -3.53
C HIS A 81 14.75 -13.62 -2.78
N LEU A 82 13.61 -14.30 -2.57
CA LEU A 82 12.48 -13.77 -1.84
C LEU A 82 12.86 -13.43 -0.39
N LYS A 83 13.53 -14.33 0.33
CA LYS A 83 14.01 -14.06 1.71
C LYS A 83 14.92 -12.84 1.78
N LYS A 84 15.89 -12.71 0.86
CA LYS A 84 16.77 -11.53 0.78
C LYS A 84 16.00 -10.24 0.51
N THR A 85 15.02 -10.30 -0.39
CA THR A 85 14.15 -9.15 -0.70
C THR A 85 13.36 -8.74 0.54
N MET A 86 12.71 -9.70 1.21
CA MET A 86 11.94 -9.45 2.42
C MET A 86 12.80 -8.87 3.56
N GLN A 87 14.02 -9.38 3.75
CA GLN A 87 14.98 -8.83 4.72
C GLN A 87 15.42 -7.40 4.38
N ALA A 88 15.48 -7.05 3.08
CA ALA A 88 15.89 -5.71 2.65
C ALA A 88 14.80 -4.66 2.84
N VAL A 89 13.51 -5.04 2.79
CA VAL A 89 12.37 -4.12 2.86
C VAL A 89 11.52 -4.30 4.12
N GLY A 90 11.60 -5.44 4.78
CA GLY A 90 10.75 -5.82 5.90
C GLY A 90 11.17 -5.22 7.24
N THR A 91 10.48 -5.68 8.25
CA THR A 91 10.71 -5.32 9.65
C THR A 91 12.09 -5.81 10.12
N PRO A 92 12.91 -4.93 10.70
CA PRO A 92 14.22 -5.32 11.19
C PRO A 92 14.13 -6.45 12.24
N GLY A 93 14.89 -7.53 12.03
CA GLY A 93 14.90 -8.69 12.92
C GLY A 93 13.75 -9.67 12.73
N GLU A 94 12.79 -9.39 11.86
CA GLU A 94 11.70 -10.32 11.56
C GLU A 94 12.21 -11.52 10.75
N THR A 95 11.67 -12.70 11.08
CA THR A 95 11.93 -13.95 10.38
C THR A 95 10.66 -14.46 9.73
N TYR A 96 10.78 -14.91 8.50
CA TYR A 96 9.63 -15.43 7.74
C TYR A 96 9.69 -16.95 7.73
N ASP A 97 8.63 -17.59 8.22
CA ASP A 97 8.54 -19.05 8.22
C ASP A 97 8.46 -19.61 6.79
N ASP A 98 8.85 -20.88 6.65
CA ASP A 98 8.91 -21.52 5.34
C ASP A 98 7.53 -21.72 4.71
N ASP A 99 6.46 -21.82 5.50
CA ASP A 99 5.10 -21.92 5.01
C ASP A 99 4.66 -20.62 4.36
N PHE A 100 4.96 -19.48 4.98
CA PHE A 100 4.70 -18.17 4.41
C PHE A 100 5.47 -17.96 3.10
N VAL A 101 6.77 -18.25 3.09
CA VAL A 101 7.61 -18.16 1.88
C VAL A 101 7.07 -19.05 0.76
N THR A 102 6.67 -20.27 1.09
CA THR A 102 6.08 -21.21 0.14
C THR A 102 4.75 -20.71 -0.43
N ALA A 103 3.88 -20.15 0.40
CA ALA A 103 2.61 -19.59 -0.04
C ALA A 103 2.81 -18.41 -1.01
N VAL A 104 3.77 -17.51 -0.73
CA VAL A 104 4.10 -16.38 -1.62
C VAL A 104 4.64 -16.88 -2.96
N LEU A 105 5.57 -17.84 -2.96
CA LEU A 105 6.13 -18.40 -4.20
C LEU A 105 5.06 -19.12 -5.03
N LYS A 106 4.17 -19.88 -4.39
CA LYS A 106 3.04 -20.54 -5.06
C LYS A 106 2.10 -19.53 -5.72
N ALA A 107 1.79 -18.43 -5.05
CA ALA A 107 0.98 -17.36 -5.62
C ALA A 107 1.69 -16.66 -6.80
N ALA A 108 2.99 -16.39 -6.67
CA ALA A 108 3.79 -15.79 -7.74
C ALA A 108 3.90 -16.70 -8.99
N ALA A 109 4.01 -18.01 -8.81
CA ALA A 109 4.10 -18.98 -9.92
C ALA A 109 2.82 -19.04 -10.77
N GLN A 110 1.67 -18.60 -10.25
CA GLN A 110 0.41 -18.53 -11.02
C GLN A 110 0.35 -17.33 -11.96
N GLN A 111 1.26 -16.36 -11.83
CA GLN A 111 1.28 -15.16 -12.66
C GLN A 111 1.99 -15.43 -14.01
N LYS A 112 1.34 -15.08 -15.11
CA LYS A 112 1.94 -15.07 -16.43
C LYS A 112 2.81 -13.82 -16.59
N ASN A 113 4.11 -13.98 -16.88
CA ASN A 113 5.07 -12.91 -17.14
C ASN A 113 5.14 -11.84 -16.02
N PRO A 114 5.53 -12.20 -14.77
CA PRO A 114 5.53 -11.29 -13.63
C PRO A 114 6.43 -10.07 -13.83
N GLN A 115 7.56 -10.21 -14.55
CA GLN A 115 8.49 -9.09 -14.80
C GLN A 115 7.86 -7.99 -15.65
N ALA A 116 7.12 -8.33 -16.69
CA ALA A 116 6.40 -7.35 -17.51
C ALA A 116 5.31 -6.65 -16.69
N GLY A 117 4.65 -7.36 -15.75
CA GLY A 117 3.71 -6.81 -14.79
C GLY A 117 4.36 -5.74 -13.91
N VAL A 118 5.48 -6.08 -13.28
CA VAL A 118 6.24 -5.14 -12.41
C VAL A 118 6.66 -3.89 -13.20
N ARG A 119 7.19 -4.04 -14.41
CA ARG A 119 7.57 -2.90 -15.25
C ARG A 119 6.39 -1.97 -15.54
N ARG A 120 5.22 -2.53 -15.91
CA ARG A 120 4.00 -1.72 -16.16
C ARG A 120 3.56 -0.97 -14.90
N GLN A 121 3.61 -1.61 -13.72
CA GLN A 121 3.26 -0.99 -12.45
C GLN A 121 4.21 0.16 -12.11
N VAL A 122 5.52 -0.02 -12.30
CA VAL A 122 6.52 1.05 -12.08
C VAL A 122 6.28 2.22 -13.04
N MET A 123 6.03 1.95 -14.32
CA MET A 123 5.74 3.00 -15.31
C MET A 123 4.45 3.76 -14.95
N ALA A 124 3.40 3.07 -14.53
CA ALA A 124 2.15 3.69 -14.10
C ALA A 124 2.35 4.58 -12.87
N LEU A 125 3.17 4.13 -11.92
CA LEU A 125 3.53 4.90 -10.72
C LEU A 125 4.29 6.18 -11.08
N LEU A 126 5.25 6.11 -11.98
CA LEU A 126 6.01 7.27 -12.45
C LEU A 126 5.11 8.25 -13.24
N ALA A 127 4.22 7.74 -14.08
CA ALA A 127 3.30 8.55 -14.88
C ALA A 127 2.27 9.31 -14.03
N GLU A 128 1.80 8.72 -12.92
CA GLU A 128 0.82 9.36 -12.03
C GLU A 128 1.42 10.55 -11.25
N GLY A 129 2.69 10.47 -10.90
CA GLY A 129 3.42 11.54 -10.21
C GLY A 129 2.89 11.87 -8.81
N ASN A 130 3.11 13.11 -8.38
CA ASN A 130 2.78 13.60 -7.04
C ASN A 130 1.31 13.99 -6.90
N ARG A 131 0.58 13.32 -5.98
CA ARG A 131 -0.85 13.55 -5.71
C ARG A 131 -1.12 14.42 -4.49
N THR A 132 -0.09 14.94 -3.80
CA THR A 132 -0.26 15.69 -2.53
C THR A 132 -1.25 16.85 -2.67
N ALA A 133 -1.19 17.61 -3.78
CA ALA A 133 -2.12 18.71 -4.01
C ALA A 133 -3.58 18.24 -4.22
N LYS A 134 -3.77 17.13 -4.92
CA LYS A 134 -5.09 16.52 -5.14
C LYS A 134 -5.65 15.94 -3.83
N LEU A 135 -4.80 15.33 -2.97
CA LEU A 135 -5.20 14.77 -1.68
C LEU A 135 -5.77 15.82 -0.73
N ARG A 136 -5.36 17.08 -0.84
CA ARG A 136 -5.94 18.19 -0.06
C ARG A 136 -7.43 18.45 -0.38
N GLN A 137 -7.92 17.92 -1.51
CA GLN A 137 -9.30 18.06 -1.96
C GLN A 137 -10.18 16.86 -1.57
N LEU A 138 -9.62 15.90 -0.82
CA LEU A 138 -10.38 14.76 -0.31
C LEU A 138 -11.18 15.16 0.92
N PHE A 139 -12.47 14.78 0.90
CA PHE A 139 -13.39 14.87 2.04
C PHE A 139 -13.74 13.48 2.60
N VAL A 140 -13.13 12.45 2.07
CA VAL A 140 -13.34 11.06 2.48
C VAL A 140 -12.61 10.82 3.81
N PRO A 141 -13.27 10.26 4.85
CA PRO A 141 -12.60 9.85 6.08
C PRO A 141 -11.38 9.00 5.75
N THR A 142 -10.21 9.39 6.25
CA THR A 142 -8.94 8.78 5.84
C THR A 142 -8.11 8.35 7.04
N LEU A 143 -7.67 7.08 7.00
CA LEU A 143 -6.72 6.49 7.94
C LEU A 143 -5.40 6.24 7.22
N VAL A 144 -4.30 6.67 7.81
CA VAL A 144 -2.94 6.36 7.33
C VAL A 144 -2.23 5.55 8.39
N ILE A 145 -1.79 4.34 8.04
CA ILE A 145 -0.98 3.47 8.91
C ILE A 145 0.38 3.30 8.26
N HIS A 146 1.47 3.46 9.03
CA HIS A 146 2.81 3.37 8.45
C HIS A 146 3.82 2.81 9.43
N GLY A 147 4.70 1.91 8.95
CA GLY A 147 5.83 1.41 9.72
C GLY A 147 6.89 2.48 9.90
N GLU A 148 7.30 2.73 11.14
CA GLU A 148 8.30 3.77 11.44
C GLU A 148 9.72 3.37 11.03
N SER A 149 9.96 2.08 10.81
CA SER A 149 11.23 1.53 10.32
C SER A 149 11.20 1.15 8.85
N ASP A 150 10.17 1.56 8.09
CA ASP A 150 10.02 1.23 6.67
C ASP A 150 11.21 1.76 5.83
N PRO A 151 12.04 0.86 5.26
CA PRO A 151 13.19 1.28 4.48
C PRO A 151 12.87 1.56 3.01
N LEU A 152 11.71 1.09 2.52
CA LEU A 152 11.30 1.25 1.13
C LEU A 152 10.54 2.56 0.91
N LEU A 153 9.54 2.82 1.75
CA LEU A 153 8.80 4.07 1.78
C LEU A 153 8.91 4.67 3.18
N PRO A 154 9.70 5.74 3.37
CA PRO A 154 9.91 6.32 4.69
C PRO A 154 8.60 6.76 5.35
N VAL A 155 8.51 6.67 6.67
CA VAL A 155 7.34 7.12 7.46
C VAL A 155 6.91 8.56 7.14
N ALA A 156 7.85 9.38 6.67
CA ALA A 156 7.58 10.74 6.18
C ALA A 156 6.54 10.77 5.04
N ALA A 157 6.51 9.73 4.18
CA ALA A 157 5.51 9.62 3.11
C ALA A 157 4.09 9.43 3.66
N GLY A 158 3.92 8.59 4.68
CA GLY A 158 2.62 8.42 5.35
C GLY A 158 2.19 9.69 6.10
N LYS A 159 3.12 10.32 6.81
CA LYS A 159 2.86 11.60 7.51
C LYS A 159 2.46 12.71 6.53
N GLU A 160 3.05 12.75 5.34
CA GLU A 160 2.67 13.70 4.30
C GLU A 160 1.24 13.47 3.80
N ILE A 161 0.84 12.21 3.56
CA ILE A 161 -0.55 11.90 3.17
C ILE A 161 -1.51 12.38 4.27
N ALA A 162 -1.22 12.05 5.52
CA ALA A 162 -2.03 12.46 6.65
C ALA A 162 -2.12 14.00 6.79
N ALA A 163 -1.02 14.71 6.60
CA ALA A 163 -1.02 16.17 6.62
C ALA A 163 -1.77 16.80 5.43
N ALA A 164 -1.83 16.11 4.28
CA ALA A 164 -2.53 16.59 3.10
C ALA A 164 -4.05 16.42 3.22
N VAL A 165 -4.54 15.30 3.77
CA VAL A 165 -5.97 15.02 3.88
C VAL A 165 -6.53 15.58 5.19
N ARG A 166 -7.41 16.56 5.08
CA ARG A 166 -8.02 17.20 6.26
C ARG A 166 -8.84 16.17 7.07
N GLY A 167 -8.63 16.17 8.41
CA GLY A 167 -9.34 15.28 9.32
C GLY A 167 -8.88 13.82 9.28
N SER A 168 -7.77 13.52 8.58
CA SER A 168 -7.21 12.16 8.57
C SER A 168 -6.61 11.79 9.92
N THR A 169 -6.58 10.48 10.19
CA THR A 169 -5.90 9.88 11.34
C THR A 169 -4.60 9.23 10.89
N PHE A 170 -3.50 9.47 11.62
CA PHE A 170 -2.21 8.81 11.39
C PHE A 170 -1.89 7.85 12.53
N VAL A 171 -1.50 6.62 12.17
CA VAL A 171 -1.04 5.58 13.10
C VAL A 171 0.35 5.11 12.69
N GLY A 172 1.37 5.55 13.42
CA GLY A 172 2.72 5.01 13.30
C GLY A 172 2.85 3.68 14.07
N ILE A 173 3.56 2.72 13.47
CA ILE A 173 3.84 1.44 14.12
C ILE A 173 5.34 1.34 14.36
N PRO A 174 5.80 1.51 15.62
CA PRO A 174 7.21 1.43 15.95
C PRO A 174 7.82 0.09 15.53
N GLY A 175 9.01 0.13 14.96
CA GLY A 175 9.76 -1.05 14.53
C GLY A 175 9.28 -1.72 13.25
N MET A 176 8.05 -1.52 12.80
CA MET A 176 7.51 -2.13 11.57
C MET A 176 8.23 -1.60 10.32
N GLY A 177 8.62 -2.51 9.44
CA GLY A 177 9.17 -2.22 8.11
C GLY A 177 8.08 -2.00 7.05
N HIS A 178 8.38 -2.40 5.80
CA HIS A 178 7.43 -2.32 4.68
C HIS A 178 6.48 -3.53 4.61
N ASP A 179 6.73 -4.55 5.37
CA ASP A 179 5.89 -5.73 5.57
C ASP A 179 4.84 -5.52 6.66
N ILE A 180 3.97 -6.52 6.82
CA ILE A 180 2.96 -6.54 7.89
C ILE A 180 3.15 -7.82 8.71
N PRO A 181 4.11 -7.84 9.66
CA PRO A 181 4.38 -9.03 10.46
C PRO A 181 3.21 -9.36 11.41
N LYS A 182 3.06 -10.64 11.73
CA LYS A 182 1.95 -11.19 12.54
C LYS A 182 1.73 -10.43 13.85
N VAL A 183 2.81 -9.98 14.50
CA VAL A 183 2.77 -9.22 15.76
C VAL A 183 1.96 -7.92 15.67
N HIS A 184 1.83 -7.34 14.48
CA HIS A 184 1.09 -6.10 14.26
C HIS A 184 -0.32 -6.29 13.68
N TRP A 185 -0.71 -7.52 13.27
CA TRP A 185 -1.99 -7.78 12.61
C TRP A 185 -3.19 -7.29 13.42
N LYS A 186 -3.22 -7.63 14.73
CA LYS A 186 -4.35 -7.22 15.58
C LYS A 186 -4.47 -5.71 15.66
N LYS A 187 -3.36 -5.00 15.89
CA LYS A 187 -3.34 -3.53 15.99
C LYS A 187 -3.82 -2.88 14.68
N ILE A 188 -3.36 -3.38 13.54
CA ILE A 188 -3.75 -2.87 12.22
C ILE A 188 -5.22 -3.16 11.94
N ALA A 189 -5.67 -4.41 12.16
CA ALA A 189 -7.05 -4.80 11.94
C ALA A 189 -8.03 -4.01 12.81
N ASP A 190 -7.73 -3.82 14.10
CA ASP A 190 -8.55 -3.02 15.01
C ASP A 190 -8.64 -1.56 14.55
N ALA A 191 -7.53 -0.97 14.10
CA ALA A 191 -7.50 0.41 13.59
C ALA A 191 -8.36 0.56 12.33
N VAL A 192 -8.23 -0.37 11.37
CA VAL A 192 -9.02 -0.37 10.14
C VAL A 192 -10.51 -0.59 10.43
N ALA A 193 -10.85 -1.58 11.28
CA ALA A 193 -12.23 -1.87 11.62
C ALA A 193 -12.92 -0.68 12.29
N ARG A 194 -12.25 -0.04 13.25
CA ARG A 194 -12.75 1.16 13.91
C ARG A 194 -12.97 2.29 12.91
N HIS A 195 -12.00 2.54 12.05
CA HIS A 195 -12.09 3.58 11.02
C HIS A 195 -13.28 3.35 10.07
N CYS A 196 -13.47 2.12 9.60
CA CYS A 196 -14.62 1.78 8.77
C CYS A 196 -15.94 1.96 9.50
N TYR A 197 -16.02 1.56 10.77
CA TYR A 197 -17.22 1.70 11.60
C TYR A 197 -17.58 3.17 11.81
N ASP A 198 -16.61 4.00 12.19
CA ASP A 198 -16.83 5.44 12.44
C ASP A 198 -17.28 6.16 11.16
N ALA A 199 -16.61 5.92 10.03
CA ALA A 199 -16.98 6.47 8.73
C ALA A 199 -18.39 6.06 8.27
N ALA A 200 -18.82 4.81 8.56
CA ALA A 200 -20.15 4.36 8.24
C ALA A 200 -21.25 5.02 9.09
N ARG A 201 -20.94 5.45 10.31
CA ARG A 201 -21.86 6.21 11.16
C ARG A 201 -22.04 7.64 10.69
N GLU A 202 -20.95 8.32 10.32
CA GLU A 202 -20.99 9.69 9.81
C GLU A 202 -21.80 9.82 8.52
N THR A 203 -21.83 8.77 7.69
CA THR A 203 -22.60 8.78 6.43
C THR A 203 -24.08 8.44 6.59
N ARG A 204 -24.57 8.13 7.79
CA ARG A 204 -25.98 7.88 8.09
C ARG A 204 -26.71 9.09 8.69
N LEU A 205 -25.96 10.13 9.04
CA LEU A 205 -26.46 11.42 9.51
C LEU A 205 -26.57 12.40 8.35
#